data_eed1005e79f3e7819d8a59ab36f8de48
#
_entry.id   eed1005e79f3e7819d8a59ab36f8de48
#
_cell.length_a   1.000
_cell.length_b   1.000
_cell.length_c   1.000
_cell.angle_alpha   90.00
_cell.angle_beta   90.00
_cell.angle_gamma   90.00
#
_symmetry.space_group_name_H-M   'P 1'
#
loop_
_entity.id
_entity.type
_entity.pdbx_description
1 polymer ?
#
loop_
_entity_poly.entity_id
_entity_poly.type
_entity_poly.pdbx_seq_one_letter_code
_entity_poly.pdbx_strand_id
1 'polypeptide(L)'
;MILRPSVIFGIEDNFFNRFATMAIWSGPVLPIVGADTKFQPVYIDDVAQAAVAGVLGKAKPGVYELGGPDVLSFREMMTVMLGVIRRRRLIVNLPWFAARALAFGLGIANFLTLGIIPALITADQIKDLRVDNVAHEGVPGLKELGIEPRAIGAVLPDYLWRFRPSGQYSEIKASAKNLKA
;
A
#
# COMPACT_ATOMS: atom_id res chain seq x y z
N MET A 1 23.31 -11.03 -5.87
CA MET A 1 21.86 -10.90 -6.12
C MET A 1 21.42 -9.55 -5.65
N ILE A 2 20.61 -8.83 -6.44
CA ILE A 2 20.04 -7.52 -6.10
C ILE A 2 18.51 -7.69 -6.18
N LEU A 3 17.79 -7.37 -5.11
CA LEU A 3 16.33 -7.40 -5.07
C LEU A 3 15.79 -5.99 -5.27
N ARG A 4 14.83 -5.83 -6.19
CA ARG A 4 14.10 -4.59 -6.46
C ARG A 4 12.61 -4.85 -6.26
N PRO A 5 12.09 -4.76 -5.04
CA PRO A 5 10.66 -4.92 -4.80
C PRO A 5 9.88 -3.69 -5.27
N SER A 6 8.66 -3.91 -5.73
CA SER A 6 7.64 -2.88 -5.86
C SER A 6 7.17 -2.44 -4.47
N VAL A 7 5.96 -1.91 -4.33
CA VAL A 7 5.41 -1.52 -3.01
C VAL A 7 5.27 -2.77 -2.13
N ILE A 8 6.03 -2.80 -1.04
CA ILE A 8 5.97 -3.89 -0.06
C ILE A 8 4.79 -3.65 0.87
N PHE A 9 3.99 -4.69 1.11
CA PHE A 9 2.89 -4.64 2.06
C PHE A 9 2.94 -5.78 3.08
N GLY A 10 2.34 -5.56 4.25
CA GLY A 10 2.32 -6.49 5.37
C GLY A 10 1.86 -5.82 6.66
N ILE A 11 1.89 -6.54 7.77
CA ILE A 11 1.30 -6.12 9.05
C ILE A 11 1.85 -4.76 9.57
N GLU A 12 3.11 -4.47 9.28
CA GLU A 12 3.81 -3.24 9.70
C GLU A 12 4.11 -2.30 8.54
N ASP A 13 3.43 -2.47 7.38
CA ASP A 13 3.68 -1.60 6.22
C ASP A 13 3.33 -0.14 6.52
N ASN A 14 4.08 0.76 5.89
CA ASN A 14 3.80 2.19 5.97
C ASN A 14 2.85 2.68 4.86
N PHE A 15 2.47 1.82 3.91
CA PHE A 15 1.63 2.19 2.80
C PHE A 15 0.13 2.04 3.14
N PHE A 16 -0.37 0.81 3.24
CA PHE A 16 -1.79 0.59 3.53
C PHE A 16 -2.20 1.05 4.93
N ASN A 17 -1.35 0.85 5.93
CA ASN A 17 -1.61 1.33 7.29
C ASN A 17 -1.78 2.85 7.35
N ARG A 18 -0.95 3.59 6.60
CA ARG A 18 -1.02 5.06 6.54
C ARG A 18 -2.29 5.53 5.85
N PHE A 19 -2.64 4.95 4.69
CA PHE A 19 -3.86 5.31 3.98
C PHE A 19 -5.13 4.86 4.72
N ALA A 20 -5.11 3.72 5.41
CA ALA A 20 -6.20 3.29 6.28
C ALA A 20 -6.40 4.26 7.45
N THR A 21 -5.31 4.72 8.09
CA THR A 21 -5.35 5.77 9.12
C THR A 21 -5.91 7.07 8.55
N MET A 22 -5.44 7.51 7.39
CA MET A 22 -5.94 8.69 6.71
C MET A 22 -7.44 8.57 6.39
N ALA A 23 -7.90 7.39 5.96
CA ALA A 23 -9.33 7.15 5.70
C ALA A 23 -10.21 7.22 6.94
N ILE A 24 -9.66 7.06 8.16
CA ILE A 24 -10.39 7.29 9.41
C ILE A 24 -10.63 8.79 9.63
N TRP A 25 -9.60 9.60 9.44
CA TRP A 25 -9.59 11.02 9.81
C TRP A 25 -10.04 11.97 8.70
N SER A 26 -9.99 11.54 7.43
CA SER A 26 -10.26 12.39 6.26
C SER A 26 -11.75 12.71 6.03
N GLY A 27 -12.66 12.31 6.92
CA GLY A 27 -14.09 12.54 6.72
C GLY A 27 -14.63 11.74 5.52
N PRO A 28 -15.46 12.33 4.64
CA PRO A 28 -16.08 11.62 3.53
C PRO A 28 -15.15 11.41 2.31
N VAL A 29 -14.02 12.11 2.25
CA VAL A 29 -13.12 12.15 1.09
C VAL A 29 -11.75 11.60 1.43
N LEU A 30 -11.21 10.73 0.57
CA LEU A 30 -9.83 10.27 0.62
C LEU A 30 -9.05 10.93 -0.54
N PRO A 31 -8.24 11.95 -0.25
CA PRO A 31 -7.43 12.59 -1.29
C PRO A 31 -6.22 11.73 -1.61
N ILE A 32 -5.97 11.49 -2.89
CA ILE A 32 -4.78 10.80 -3.39
C ILE A 32 -4.15 11.60 -4.54
N VAL A 33 -2.90 11.28 -4.88
CA VAL A 33 -2.16 11.89 -5.99
C VAL A 33 -1.67 10.77 -6.89
N GLY A 34 -1.75 10.93 -8.21
CA GLY A 34 -1.33 9.89 -9.14
C GLY A 34 -2.26 8.67 -9.11
N ALA A 35 -3.58 8.89 -9.12
CA ALA A 35 -4.58 7.84 -9.01
C ALA A 35 -4.44 6.71 -10.05
N ASP A 36 -3.88 7.02 -11.21
CA ASP A 36 -3.75 6.11 -12.35
C ASP A 36 -2.38 5.43 -12.42
N THR A 37 -1.43 5.85 -11.57
CA THR A 37 -0.10 5.22 -11.46
C THR A 37 -0.24 3.76 -11.06
N LYS A 38 0.44 2.89 -11.78
CA LYS A 38 0.37 1.44 -11.58
C LYS A 38 1.43 0.95 -10.61
N PHE A 39 1.02 0.02 -9.78
CA PHE A 39 1.86 -0.67 -8.82
C PHE A 39 1.64 -2.17 -8.92
N GLN A 40 2.65 -2.94 -8.52
CA GLN A 40 2.57 -4.39 -8.42
C GLN A 40 2.93 -4.82 -6.99
N PRO A 41 2.03 -4.61 -6.00
CA PRO A 41 2.32 -4.80 -4.59
C PRO A 41 2.82 -6.21 -4.30
N VAL A 42 3.86 -6.31 -3.48
CA VAL A 42 4.48 -7.59 -3.11
C VAL A 42 4.42 -7.79 -1.59
N TYR A 43 4.04 -9.00 -1.17
CA TYR A 43 3.95 -9.33 0.24
C TYR A 43 5.34 -9.46 0.88
N ILE A 44 5.47 -8.95 2.11
CA ILE A 44 6.77 -8.90 2.81
C ILE A 44 7.41 -10.28 3.00
N ASP A 45 6.63 -11.33 3.30
CA ASP A 45 7.17 -12.67 3.46
C ASP A 45 7.70 -13.24 2.14
N ASP A 46 7.07 -12.90 1.00
CA ASP A 46 7.54 -13.35 -0.32
C ASP A 46 8.89 -12.68 -0.65
N VAL A 47 9.07 -11.41 -0.25
CA VAL A 47 10.36 -10.69 -0.35
C VAL A 47 11.39 -11.34 0.58
N ALA A 48 11.02 -11.69 1.80
CA ALA A 48 11.89 -12.37 2.75
C ALA A 48 12.35 -13.74 2.24
N GLN A 49 11.44 -14.53 1.65
CA GLN A 49 11.78 -15.81 1.03
C GLN A 49 12.76 -15.63 -0.13
N ALA A 50 12.58 -14.58 -0.97
CA ALA A 50 13.52 -14.26 -2.04
C ALA A 50 14.91 -13.91 -1.49
N ALA A 51 14.99 -13.15 -0.40
CA ALA A 51 16.25 -12.82 0.26
C ALA A 51 16.94 -14.08 0.81
N VAL A 52 16.19 -14.96 1.46
CA VAL A 52 16.68 -16.26 1.97
C VAL A 52 17.20 -17.13 0.81
N ALA A 53 16.49 -17.20 -0.31
CA ALA A 53 16.94 -17.94 -1.50
C ALA A 53 18.30 -17.42 -2.02
N GLY A 54 18.48 -16.09 -1.98
CA GLY A 54 19.75 -15.46 -2.32
C GLY A 54 20.89 -15.84 -1.37
N VAL A 55 20.66 -15.79 -0.06
CA VAL A 55 21.66 -16.15 0.98
C VAL A 55 22.05 -17.63 0.89
N LEU A 56 21.09 -18.50 0.63
CA LEU A 56 21.33 -19.95 0.49
C LEU A 56 21.96 -20.35 -0.87
N GLY A 57 22.27 -19.39 -1.73
CA GLY A 57 22.87 -19.66 -3.04
C GLY A 57 21.94 -20.35 -4.04
N LYS A 58 20.62 -20.34 -3.79
CA LYS A 58 19.61 -20.91 -4.69
C LYS A 58 19.30 -20.02 -5.89
N ALA A 59 19.66 -18.73 -5.79
CA ALA A 59 19.44 -17.73 -6.84
C ALA A 59 20.73 -17.48 -7.63
N LYS A 60 20.61 -17.33 -8.94
CA LYS A 60 21.75 -16.91 -9.79
C LYS A 60 22.11 -15.44 -9.48
N PRO A 61 23.39 -15.04 -9.65
CA PRO A 61 23.74 -13.62 -9.57
C PRO A 61 22.97 -12.82 -10.60
N GLY A 62 22.38 -11.69 -10.16
CA GLY A 62 21.58 -10.83 -11.05
C GLY A 62 20.67 -9.88 -10.28
N VAL A 63 19.84 -9.16 -11.04
CA VAL A 63 18.78 -8.29 -10.54
C VAL A 63 17.47 -9.05 -10.64
N TYR A 64 16.69 -9.04 -9.57
CA TYR A 64 15.36 -9.60 -9.48
C TYR A 64 14.36 -8.52 -9.14
N GLU A 65 13.33 -8.36 -9.96
CA GLU A 65 12.25 -7.41 -9.70
C GLU A 65 11.06 -8.16 -9.08
N LEU A 66 10.73 -7.77 -7.85
CA LEU A 66 9.75 -8.51 -7.07
C LEU A 66 8.41 -7.78 -7.10
N GLY A 67 7.48 -8.34 -7.84
CA GLY A 67 6.08 -7.90 -7.90
C GLY A 67 5.14 -9.00 -7.42
N GLY A 68 3.99 -8.60 -6.89
CA GLY A 68 2.90 -9.52 -6.57
C GLY A 68 2.18 -10.02 -7.83
N PRO A 69 1.09 -10.79 -7.68
CA PRO A 69 0.36 -11.35 -8.81
C PRO A 69 -0.46 -10.30 -9.57
N ASP A 70 -0.83 -9.21 -8.91
CA ASP A 70 -1.76 -8.20 -9.44
C ASP A 70 -1.03 -6.90 -9.76
N VAL A 71 -1.29 -6.35 -10.95
CA VAL A 71 -0.92 -4.98 -11.32
C VAL A 71 -2.16 -4.10 -11.17
N LEU A 72 -2.11 -3.15 -10.26
CA LEU A 72 -3.24 -2.30 -9.89
C LEU A 72 -2.86 -0.83 -9.95
N SER A 73 -3.80 0.02 -10.37
CA SER A 73 -3.67 1.45 -10.19
C SER A 73 -3.75 1.84 -8.72
N PHE A 74 -3.21 2.98 -8.36
CA PHE A 74 -3.28 3.48 -7.00
C PHE A 74 -4.74 3.61 -6.50
N ARG A 75 -5.65 4.04 -7.39
CA ARG A 75 -7.08 4.08 -7.11
C ARG A 75 -7.67 2.72 -6.78
N GLU A 76 -7.34 1.70 -7.55
CA GLU A 76 -7.81 0.32 -7.32
C GLU A 76 -7.28 -0.21 -5.99
N MET A 77 -6.00 0.00 -5.68
CA MET A 77 -5.42 -0.37 -4.38
C MET A 77 -6.16 0.28 -3.21
N MET A 78 -6.47 1.59 -3.31
CA MET A 78 -7.25 2.29 -2.29
C MET A 78 -8.69 1.77 -2.20
N THR A 79 -9.29 1.38 -3.32
CA THR A 79 -10.64 0.79 -3.35
C THR A 79 -10.66 -0.56 -2.64
N VAL A 80 -9.68 -1.44 -2.90
CA VAL A 80 -9.52 -2.72 -2.19
C VAL A 80 -9.35 -2.48 -0.69
N MET A 81 -8.44 -1.58 -0.31
CA MET A 81 -8.21 -1.22 1.09
C MET A 81 -9.48 -0.71 1.78
N LEU A 82 -10.22 0.21 1.16
CA LEU A 82 -11.47 0.74 1.71
C LEU A 82 -12.54 -0.35 1.89
N GLY A 83 -12.61 -1.32 0.97
CA GLY A 83 -13.44 -2.50 1.09
C GLY A 83 -13.09 -3.34 2.32
N VAL A 84 -11.79 -3.61 2.52
CA VAL A 84 -11.31 -4.39 3.67
C VAL A 84 -11.60 -3.71 5.00
N ILE A 85 -11.37 -2.39 5.10
CA ILE A 85 -11.65 -1.62 6.34
C ILE A 85 -13.14 -1.24 6.49
N ARG A 86 -14.00 -1.63 5.53
CA ARG A 86 -15.45 -1.38 5.51
C ARG A 86 -15.80 0.10 5.70
N ARG A 87 -15.06 0.98 5.03
CA ARG A 87 -15.30 2.43 5.05
C ARG A 87 -15.60 2.93 3.64
N ARG A 88 -16.67 3.72 3.51
CA ARG A 88 -17.02 4.38 2.25
C ARG A 88 -16.38 5.76 2.23
N ARG A 89 -15.45 5.98 1.30
CA ARG A 89 -14.81 7.28 1.07
C ARG A 89 -14.79 7.57 -0.42
N LEU A 90 -15.04 8.81 -0.77
CA LEU A 90 -14.86 9.28 -2.14
C LEU A 90 -13.37 9.48 -2.40
N ILE A 91 -12.80 8.69 -3.30
CA ILE A 91 -11.40 8.83 -3.70
C ILE A 91 -11.30 9.98 -4.69
N VAL A 92 -10.62 11.06 -4.29
CA VAL A 92 -10.41 12.27 -5.11
C VAL A 92 -8.94 12.35 -5.52
N ASN A 93 -8.70 12.38 -6.83
CA ASN A 93 -7.37 12.58 -7.38
C ASN A 93 -7.01 14.07 -7.34
N LEU A 94 -6.02 14.43 -6.56
CA LEU A 94 -5.51 15.79 -6.48
C LEU A 94 -4.57 16.07 -7.67
N PRO A 95 -4.71 17.22 -8.33
CA PRO A 95 -3.77 17.62 -9.36
C PRO A 95 -2.38 17.87 -8.76
N TRP A 96 -1.34 17.59 -9.54
CA TRP A 96 0.06 17.62 -9.10
C TRP A 96 0.49 18.96 -8.46
N PHE A 97 -0.02 20.08 -8.98
CA PHE A 97 0.29 21.40 -8.42
C PHE A 97 -0.29 21.58 -7.01
N ALA A 98 -1.53 21.11 -6.77
CA ALA A 98 -2.17 21.18 -5.46
C ALA A 98 -1.46 20.25 -4.45
N ALA A 99 -1.05 19.07 -4.89
CA ALA A 99 -0.27 18.15 -4.08
C ALA A 99 1.07 18.74 -3.65
N ARG A 100 1.78 19.42 -4.58
CA ARG A 100 3.06 20.11 -4.27
C ARG A 100 2.85 21.26 -3.29
N ALA A 101 1.80 22.08 -3.49
CA ALA A 101 1.48 23.17 -2.58
C ALA A 101 1.15 22.66 -1.17
N LEU A 102 0.37 21.57 -1.08
CA LEU A 102 0.04 20.90 0.19
C LEU A 102 1.30 20.33 0.87
N ALA A 103 2.15 19.63 0.13
CA ALA A 103 3.40 19.07 0.66
C ALA A 103 4.33 20.17 1.18
N PHE A 104 4.43 21.30 0.47
CA PHE A 104 5.21 22.45 0.89
C PHE A 104 4.66 23.08 2.18
N GLY A 105 3.34 23.29 2.24
CA GLY A 105 2.69 23.82 3.46
C GLY A 105 2.84 22.90 4.67
N LEU A 106 2.66 21.59 4.49
CA LEU A 106 2.88 20.59 5.55
C LEU A 106 4.36 20.50 5.96
N GLY A 107 5.30 20.67 5.02
CA GLY A 107 6.72 20.72 5.31
C GLY A 107 7.08 21.92 6.19
N ILE A 108 6.53 23.10 5.91
CA ILE A 108 6.70 24.30 6.76
C ILE A 108 6.08 24.06 8.14
N ALA A 109 4.86 23.52 8.21
CA ALA A 109 4.19 23.22 9.47
C ALA A 109 5.00 22.21 10.31
N ASN A 110 5.54 21.18 9.69
CA ASN A 110 6.43 20.20 10.35
C ASN A 110 7.69 20.89 10.91
N PHE A 111 8.33 21.76 10.13
CA PHE A 111 9.51 22.50 10.55
C PHE A 111 9.19 23.45 11.72
N LEU A 112 8.11 24.22 11.64
CA LEU A 112 7.69 25.16 12.70
C LEU A 112 7.26 24.46 13.99
N THR A 113 6.71 23.25 13.88
CA THR A 113 6.25 22.46 15.04
C THR A 113 7.31 21.47 15.54
N LEU A 114 8.57 21.57 15.08
CA LEU A 114 9.67 20.67 15.45
C LEU A 114 9.31 19.18 15.27
N GLY A 115 8.54 18.85 14.21
CA GLY A 115 8.16 17.48 13.89
C GLY A 115 6.90 16.95 14.56
N ILE A 116 6.20 17.76 15.36
CA ILE A 116 4.93 17.35 16.01
C ILE A 116 3.84 17.05 14.97
N ILE A 117 3.81 17.84 13.87
CA ILE A 117 2.91 17.57 12.74
C ILE A 117 3.68 16.78 11.69
N PRO A 118 3.46 15.47 11.53
CA PRO A 118 4.17 14.68 10.53
C PRO A 118 3.80 15.14 9.12
N ALA A 119 4.80 15.33 8.26
CA ALA A 119 4.56 15.57 6.85
C ALA A 119 3.94 14.31 6.22
N LEU A 120 2.65 14.35 5.98
CA LEU A 120 1.88 13.22 5.44
C LEU A 120 2.34 12.81 4.03
N ILE A 121 2.85 13.75 3.25
CA ILE A 121 3.36 13.53 1.90
C ILE A 121 4.60 14.40 1.72
N THR A 122 5.71 13.82 1.28
CA THR A 122 6.93 14.56 0.94
C THR A 122 7.00 14.84 -0.56
N ALA A 123 7.75 15.90 -0.94
CA ALA A 123 7.94 16.25 -2.35
C ALA A 123 8.57 15.12 -3.18
N ASP A 124 9.43 14.29 -2.57
CA ASP A 124 10.06 13.17 -3.24
C ASP A 124 9.07 12.02 -3.48
N GLN A 125 8.21 11.71 -2.51
CA GLN A 125 7.13 10.74 -2.69
C GLN A 125 6.18 11.13 -3.83
N ILE A 126 5.93 12.42 -4.04
CA ILE A 126 5.13 12.91 -5.17
C ILE A 126 5.81 12.64 -6.52
N LYS A 127 7.15 12.70 -6.58
CA LYS A 127 7.88 12.37 -7.80
C LYS A 127 7.79 10.87 -8.13
N ASP A 128 7.93 10.03 -7.11
CA ASP A 128 7.87 8.56 -7.25
C ASP A 128 6.48 8.10 -7.74
N LEU A 129 5.41 8.80 -7.33
CA LEU A 129 4.05 8.54 -7.80
C LEU A 129 3.79 8.92 -9.28
N ARG A 130 4.77 9.44 -10.03
CA ARG A 130 4.63 9.76 -11.46
C ARG A 130 5.06 8.63 -12.38
N VAL A 131 5.74 7.64 -11.85
CA VAL A 131 6.29 6.52 -12.62
C VAL A 131 5.65 5.25 -12.11
N ASP A 132 5.22 4.40 -13.03
CA ASP A 132 4.68 3.09 -12.68
C ASP A 132 5.77 2.26 -11.98
N ASN A 133 5.37 1.61 -10.90
CA ASN A 133 6.24 0.73 -10.11
C ASN A 133 5.80 -0.73 -10.29
N VAL A 134 6.07 -1.26 -11.47
CA VAL A 134 5.71 -2.60 -11.93
C VAL A 134 6.97 -3.31 -12.37
N ALA A 135 7.08 -4.61 -12.10
CA ALA A 135 8.19 -5.43 -12.57
C ALA A 135 8.22 -5.49 -14.12
N HIS A 136 9.40 -5.33 -14.70
CA HIS A 136 9.57 -5.33 -16.15
C HIS A 136 9.51 -6.76 -16.71
N GLU A 137 8.92 -6.88 -17.89
CA GLU A 137 8.91 -8.16 -18.61
C GLU A 137 10.34 -8.62 -18.95
N GLY A 138 10.60 -9.91 -18.75
CA GLY A 138 11.92 -10.50 -19.03
C GLY A 138 12.96 -10.32 -17.91
N VAL A 139 12.66 -9.58 -16.85
CA VAL A 139 13.49 -9.55 -15.65
C VAL A 139 13.03 -10.66 -14.69
N PRO A 140 13.97 -11.49 -14.15
CA PRO A 140 13.60 -12.55 -13.21
C PRO A 140 12.95 -11.98 -11.96
N GLY A 141 11.94 -12.69 -11.42
CA GLY A 141 11.16 -12.28 -10.25
C GLY A 141 10.99 -13.43 -9.25
N LEU A 142 9.86 -13.44 -8.54
CA LEU A 142 9.54 -14.44 -7.53
C LEU A 142 9.37 -15.84 -8.12
N LYS A 143 8.78 -15.95 -9.31
CA LYS A 143 8.51 -17.23 -9.97
C LYS A 143 9.80 -18.00 -10.30
N GLU A 144 10.83 -17.29 -10.75
CA GLU A 144 12.14 -17.88 -11.06
C GLU A 144 12.86 -18.37 -9.79
N LEU A 145 12.45 -17.89 -8.63
CA LEU A 145 12.90 -18.35 -7.32
C LEU A 145 12.02 -19.47 -6.75
N GLY A 146 10.97 -19.89 -7.47
CA GLY A 146 10.03 -20.91 -7.02
C GLY A 146 9.07 -20.39 -5.92
N ILE A 147 8.86 -19.08 -5.84
CA ILE A 147 8.01 -18.44 -4.85
C ILE A 147 6.71 -18.02 -5.52
N GLU A 148 5.58 -18.51 -5.01
CA GLU A 148 4.25 -18.07 -5.44
C GLU A 148 3.86 -16.78 -4.72
N PRO A 149 3.69 -15.65 -5.45
CA PRO A 149 3.39 -14.37 -4.83
C PRO A 149 1.94 -14.31 -4.32
N ARG A 150 1.74 -13.75 -3.13
CA ARG A 150 0.43 -13.59 -2.52
C ARG A 150 -0.25 -12.30 -2.98
N ALA A 151 -1.55 -12.41 -3.29
CA ALA A 151 -2.38 -11.27 -3.68
C ALA A 151 -2.72 -10.36 -2.49
N ILE A 152 -2.89 -9.06 -2.76
CA ILE A 152 -3.25 -8.09 -1.71
C ILE A 152 -4.58 -8.43 -1.05
N GLY A 153 -5.57 -8.91 -1.82
CA GLY A 153 -6.88 -9.28 -1.31
C GLY A 153 -6.87 -10.42 -0.30
N ALA A 154 -5.86 -11.30 -0.36
CA ALA A 154 -5.72 -12.42 0.57
C ALA A 154 -5.11 -11.99 1.93
N VAL A 155 -4.22 -11.01 1.93
CA VAL A 155 -3.42 -10.65 3.12
C VAL A 155 -3.95 -9.41 3.84
N LEU A 156 -4.46 -8.38 3.12
CA LEU A 156 -4.94 -7.14 3.75
C LEU A 156 -5.98 -7.37 4.85
N PRO A 157 -6.94 -8.32 4.74
CA PRO A 157 -7.92 -8.57 5.78
C PRO A 157 -7.32 -8.99 7.12
N ASP A 158 -6.14 -9.63 7.13
CA ASP A 158 -5.50 -10.21 8.31
C ASP A 158 -4.96 -9.15 9.27
N TYR A 159 -4.67 -7.94 8.79
CA TYR A 159 -4.13 -6.88 9.65
C TYR A 159 -4.87 -5.55 9.57
N LEU A 160 -5.58 -5.24 8.47
CA LEU A 160 -6.34 -3.99 8.35
C LEU A 160 -7.71 -4.02 9.06
N TRP A 161 -8.13 -5.15 9.62
CA TRP A 161 -9.37 -5.24 10.41
C TRP A 161 -9.41 -4.23 11.56
N ARG A 162 -8.27 -3.86 12.12
CA ARG A 162 -8.13 -2.86 13.20
C ARG A 162 -8.64 -1.47 12.81
N PHE A 163 -8.69 -1.15 11.52
CA PHE A 163 -9.20 0.11 10.99
C PHE A 163 -10.72 0.09 10.69
N ARG A 164 -11.37 -1.07 10.85
CA ARG A 164 -12.83 -1.21 10.70
C ARG A 164 -13.56 -0.44 11.82
N PRO A 165 -14.76 0.11 11.57
CA PRO A 165 -15.54 0.84 12.58
C PRO A 165 -15.80 0.08 13.88
N SER A 166 -15.86 -1.26 13.80
CA SER A 166 -16.10 -2.16 14.94
C SER A 166 -14.91 -3.08 15.24
N GLY A 167 -13.72 -2.81 14.68
CA GLY A 167 -12.54 -3.64 14.83
C GLY A 167 -12.81 -5.12 14.48
N GLN A 168 -12.31 -6.04 15.31
CA GLN A 168 -12.54 -7.48 15.17
C GLN A 168 -14.00 -7.92 15.33
N TYR A 169 -14.82 -7.13 16.02
CA TYR A 169 -16.23 -7.45 16.29
C TYR A 169 -17.18 -7.10 15.13
N SER A 170 -16.66 -6.63 14.00
CA SER A 170 -17.47 -6.21 12.85
C SER A 170 -18.31 -7.35 12.25
N GLU A 171 -17.82 -8.58 12.32
CA GLU A 171 -18.54 -9.78 11.83
C GLU A 171 -19.62 -10.23 12.78
N ILE A 172 -19.34 -10.20 14.08
CA ILE A 172 -20.32 -10.51 15.13
C ILE A 172 -21.51 -9.53 15.06
N LYS A 173 -21.23 -8.22 14.87
CA LYS A 173 -22.29 -7.22 14.71
C LYS A 173 -23.11 -7.41 13.43
N ALA A 174 -22.48 -7.82 12.33
CA ALA A 174 -23.19 -8.12 11.08
C ALA A 174 -24.08 -9.34 11.24
N SER A 175 -23.62 -10.42 11.87
CA SER A 175 -24.41 -11.63 12.18
C SER A 175 -25.56 -11.33 13.13
N ALA A 176 -25.33 -10.57 14.20
CA ALA A 176 -26.35 -10.19 15.17
C ALA A 176 -27.47 -9.31 14.56
N LYS A 177 -27.16 -8.55 13.51
CA LYS A 177 -28.18 -7.75 12.80
C LYS A 177 -29.10 -8.62 11.97
N ASN A 178 -28.61 -9.73 11.43
CA ASN A 178 -29.41 -10.69 10.66
C ASN A 178 -30.30 -11.61 11.56
N LEU A 179 -30.00 -11.71 12.87
CA LEU A 179 -30.80 -12.46 13.82
C LEU A 179 -32.01 -11.67 14.34
N LYS A 180 -32.14 -10.38 14.02
CA LYS A 180 -33.26 -9.52 14.41
C LYS A 180 -34.31 -9.33 13.30
N ALA A 181 -34.17 -10.00 12.18
CA ALA A 181 -35.12 -10.10 11.09
C ALA A 181 -35.75 -11.50 11.09
#